data_a841d79e35ce1de09a4ede967dc842af
#
_entry.id   a841d79e35ce1de09a4ede967dc842af
#
_cell.length_a   1.000
_cell.length_b   1.000
_cell.length_c   1.000
_cell.angle_alpha   90.00
_cell.angle_beta   90.00
_cell.angle_gamma   90.00
#
_symmetry.space_group_name_H-M   'P 1'
#
loop_
_entity.id
_entity.type
_entity.pdbx_description
1 polymer ?
#
loop_
_entity_poly.entity_id
_entity_poly.type
_entity_poly.pdbx_seq_one_letter_code
_entity_poly.pdbx_strand_id
1 'polypeptide(L)'
;MQSLWIYPEDMEVLGVACKSLLKALKPRYQKIALFSPISGGREGFWECEGLNSLEFHSAIDKQKALELVSTAQEELLFETILKRYDELQSTHDFVINLGYAPKFFLNALLDLNTILAKHLNAPIVAVAQTSLEYLKAMHSHILKKEVPFAVGLFAGETLEKPHFLSASLCKQQCELEASVIESVLQIKSKIITPLAFQRSLEKKAKSRLKKWFYPRAKMKGF
;
A
#
# COMPACT_ATOMS: atom_id res chain seq x y z
N MET A 1 4.33 12.70 11.10
CA MET A 1 3.35 12.60 10.05
C MET A 1 2.75 11.21 10.00
N GLN A 2 1.50 11.06 9.57
CA GLN A 2 0.81 9.79 9.54
C GLN A 2 0.42 9.42 8.10
N SER A 3 0.45 8.15 7.80
CA SER A 3 0.01 7.62 6.52
C SER A 3 -0.59 6.24 6.70
N LEU A 4 -1.34 5.79 5.71
CA LEU A 4 -1.84 4.43 5.61
C LEU A 4 -1.74 3.96 4.15
N TRP A 5 -1.81 2.63 3.97
CA TRP A 5 -1.85 1.99 2.66
C TRP A 5 -3.15 1.20 2.53
N ILE A 6 -3.99 1.52 1.55
CA ILE A 6 -5.19 0.73 1.26
C ILE A 6 -4.79 -0.42 0.33
N TYR A 7 -4.93 -1.66 0.78
CA TYR A 7 -4.72 -2.84 -0.04
C TYR A 7 -6.08 -3.41 -0.47
N PRO A 8 -6.54 -3.16 -1.70
CA PRO A 8 -7.87 -3.56 -2.15
C PRO A 8 -7.88 -4.93 -2.81
N GLU A 9 -9.03 -5.61 -2.73
CA GLU A 9 -9.35 -6.76 -3.59
C GLU A 9 -9.56 -6.33 -5.05
N ASP A 10 -10.25 -5.21 -5.27
CA ASP A 10 -10.49 -4.61 -6.58
C ASP A 10 -10.57 -3.07 -6.50
N MET A 11 -10.79 -2.42 -7.64
CA MET A 11 -10.81 -0.96 -7.72
C MET A 11 -12.12 -0.34 -7.22
N GLU A 12 -13.22 -1.06 -7.27
CA GLU A 12 -14.51 -0.59 -6.74
C GLU A 12 -14.43 -0.45 -5.21
N VAL A 13 -13.99 -1.51 -4.55
CA VAL A 13 -13.87 -1.50 -3.08
C VAL A 13 -12.80 -0.53 -2.59
N LEU A 14 -11.76 -0.26 -3.39
CA LEU A 14 -10.78 0.79 -3.10
C LEU A 14 -11.45 2.16 -3.00
N GLY A 15 -12.33 2.49 -3.96
CA GLY A 15 -13.05 3.76 -3.97
C GLY A 15 -13.93 3.94 -2.73
N VAL A 16 -14.69 2.90 -2.37
CA VAL A 16 -15.53 2.91 -1.17
C VAL A 16 -14.71 3.09 0.11
N ALA A 17 -13.61 2.35 0.24
CA ALA A 17 -12.73 2.45 1.40
C ALA A 17 -12.05 3.82 1.49
N CYS A 18 -11.57 4.36 0.37
CA CYS A 18 -10.96 5.68 0.30
C CYS A 18 -11.93 6.77 0.75
N LYS A 19 -13.18 6.76 0.24
CA LYS A 19 -14.23 7.71 0.62
C LYS A 19 -14.55 7.64 2.11
N SER A 20 -14.66 6.44 2.66
CA SER A 20 -14.95 6.21 4.07
C SER A 20 -13.83 6.71 4.98
N LEU A 21 -12.57 6.41 4.62
CA LEU A 21 -11.40 6.87 5.35
C LEU A 21 -11.25 8.40 5.27
N LEU A 22 -11.47 8.99 4.10
CA LEU A 22 -11.46 10.45 3.95
C LEU A 22 -12.51 11.13 4.83
N LYS A 23 -13.75 10.62 4.83
CA LYS A 23 -14.82 11.16 5.68
C LYS A 23 -14.41 11.12 7.17
N ALA A 24 -13.74 10.05 7.58
CA ALA A 24 -13.31 9.84 8.95
C ALA A 24 -12.06 10.67 9.34
N LEU A 25 -11.16 10.95 8.38
CA LEU A 25 -9.90 11.65 8.64
C LEU A 25 -10.03 13.18 8.49
N LYS A 26 -10.91 13.68 7.62
CA LYS A 26 -11.12 15.11 7.39
C LYS A 26 -11.33 15.97 8.65
N PRO A 27 -12.05 15.51 9.70
CA PRO A 27 -12.18 16.28 10.93
C PRO A 27 -10.87 16.45 11.73
N ARG A 28 -9.88 15.58 11.47
CA ARG A 28 -8.62 15.50 12.24
C ARG A 28 -7.43 16.11 11.51
N TYR A 29 -7.47 16.12 10.17
CA TYR A 29 -6.38 16.58 9.31
C TYR A 29 -6.87 17.57 8.29
N GLN A 30 -6.19 18.70 8.17
CA GLN A 30 -6.57 19.77 7.24
C GLN A 30 -6.14 19.45 5.81
N LYS A 31 -4.94 18.89 5.65
CA LYS A 31 -4.36 18.59 4.34
C LYS A 31 -4.10 17.11 4.20
N ILE A 32 -4.98 16.41 3.48
CA ILE A 32 -4.86 14.99 3.19
C ILE A 32 -4.51 14.81 1.72
N ALA A 33 -3.37 14.15 1.44
CA ALA A 33 -3.01 13.74 0.08
C ALA A 33 -3.55 12.35 -0.23
N LEU A 34 -4.02 12.17 -1.46
CA LEU A 34 -4.25 10.86 -2.07
C LEU A 34 -3.07 10.53 -2.98
N PHE A 35 -2.32 9.51 -2.66
CA PHE A 35 -1.13 9.13 -3.39
C PHE A 35 -1.27 7.74 -4.01
N SER A 36 -1.13 7.68 -5.32
CA SER A 36 -1.00 6.44 -6.05
C SER A 36 0.36 6.43 -6.72
N PRO A 37 1.31 5.67 -6.22
CA PRO A 37 2.71 5.71 -6.69
C PRO A 37 2.85 5.60 -8.21
N ILE A 38 2.12 4.69 -8.83
CA ILE A 38 2.09 4.52 -10.28
C ILE A 38 0.72 4.93 -10.79
N SER A 39 0.65 5.87 -11.72
CA SER A 39 -0.60 6.29 -12.34
C SER A 39 -1.13 5.25 -13.34
N GLY A 40 -2.44 5.19 -13.53
CA GLY A 40 -3.12 4.21 -14.40
C GLY A 40 -3.60 2.95 -13.65
N GLY A 41 -4.40 2.12 -14.32
CA GLY A 41 -4.99 0.92 -13.71
C GLY A 41 -6.07 1.21 -12.67
N ARG A 42 -6.76 2.34 -12.81
CA ARG A 42 -7.82 2.80 -11.90
C ARG A 42 -9.17 2.95 -12.59
N GLU A 43 -9.38 2.20 -13.61
CA GLU A 43 -10.70 2.07 -14.22
C GLU A 43 -11.67 1.60 -13.10
N GLY A 44 -12.80 2.29 -12.95
CA GLY A 44 -13.77 2.04 -11.88
C GLY A 44 -13.57 2.81 -10.58
N PHE A 45 -12.36 3.28 -10.25
CA PHE A 45 -12.14 4.07 -9.04
C PHE A 45 -12.83 5.45 -9.09
N TRP A 46 -12.82 6.08 -10.25
CA TRP A 46 -13.37 7.42 -10.48
C TRP A 46 -14.90 7.46 -10.49
N GLU A 47 -15.55 6.30 -10.59
CA GLU A 47 -17.01 6.18 -10.53
C GLU A 47 -17.56 6.41 -9.12
N CYS A 48 -16.70 6.42 -8.10
CA CYS A 48 -17.10 6.74 -6.75
C CYS A 48 -17.35 8.25 -6.60
N GLU A 49 -18.61 8.64 -6.41
CA GLU A 49 -19.00 10.03 -6.17
C GLU A 49 -18.20 10.68 -5.03
N GLY A 50 -17.78 11.93 -5.27
CA GLY A 50 -17.07 12.75 -4.29
C GLY A 50 -15.55 12.57 -4.24
N LEU A 51 -14.97 11.67 -5.06
CA LEU A 51 -13.52 11.56 -5.22
C LEU A 51 -13.00 12.44 -6.38
N ASN A 52 -13.86 12.79 -7.35
CA ASN A 52 -13.47 13.55 -8.56
C ASN A 52 -12.96 14.98 -8.26
N SER A 53 -13.28 15.53 -7.10
CA SER A 53 -12.83 16.87 -6.67
C SER A 53 -11.52 16.85 -5.88
N LEU A 54 -10.93 15.67 -5.65
CA LEU A 54 -9.72 15.54 -4.84
C LEU A 54 -8.48 15.53 -5.73
N GLU A 55 -7.42 16.14 -5.22
CA GLU A 55 -6.13 16.14 -5.90
C GLU A 55 -5.42 14.80 -5.70
N PHE A 56 -5.15 14.13 -6.81
CA PHE A 56 -4.41 12.88 -6.84
C PHE A 56 -2.97 13.12 -7.25
N HIS A 57 -2.07 12.54 -6.49
CA HIS A 57 -0.66 12.57 -6.75
C HIS A 57 -0.16 11.20 -7.22
N SER A 58 0.74 11.22 -8.18
CA SER A 58 1.48 10.03 -8.61
C SER A 58 2.96 10.38 -8.77
N ALA A 59 3.81 9.36 -8.71
CA ALA A 59 5.25 9.53 -8.91
C ALA A 59 5.67 9.24 -10.35
N ILE A 60 5.05 8.26 -10.98
CA ILE A 60 5.43 7.77 -12.30
C ILE A 60 4.21 7.21 -13.03
N ASP A 61 4.20 7.31 -14.36
CA ASP A 61 3.17 6.68 -15.17
C ASP A 61 3.41 5.17 -15.35
N LYS A 62 2.33 4.44 -15.67
CA LYS A 62 2.34 2.99 -15.83
C LYS A 62 3.33 2.52 -16.90
N GLN A 63 3.41 3.22 -18.04
CA GLN A 63 4.27 2.81 -19.14
C GLN A 63 5.75 2.93 -18.77
N LYS A 64 6.12 4.04 -18.13
CA LYS A 64 7.48 4.25 -17.65
C LYS A 64 7.86 3.27 -16.54
N ALA A 65 6.92 2.96 -15.65
CA ALA A 65 7.14 1.94 -14.62
C ALA A 65 7.38 0.55 -15.23
N LEU A 66 6.62 0.17 -16.25
CA LEU A 66 6.83 -1.09 -17.00
C LEU A 66 8.18 -1.12 -17.69
N GLU A 67 8.62 -0.01 -18.31
CA GLU A 67 9.92 0.11 -18.94
C GLU A 67 11.05 -0.13 -17.93
N LEU A 68 11.00 0.53 -16.76
CA LEU A 68 12.00 0.36 -15.71
C LEU A 68 12.07 -1.09 -15.21
N VAL A 69 10.93 -1.74 -15.01
CA VAL A 69 10.90 -3.14 -14.58
C VAL A 69 11.44 -4.08 -15.68
N SER A 70 11.07 -3.83 -16.95
CA SER A 70 11.55 -4.67 -18.07
C SER A 70 13.06 -4.57 -18.31
N THR A 71 13.65 -3.47 -17.87
CA THR A 71 15.10 -3.20 -17.99
C THR A 71 15.86 -3.47 -16.67
N ALA A 72 15.22 -4.16 -15.71
CA ALA A 72 15.78 -4.50 -14.39
C ALA A 72 16.26 -3.25 -13.60
N GLN A 73 15.52 -2.13 -13.72
CA GLN A 73 15.78 -0.86 -13.02
C GLN A 73 14.75 -0.59 -11.95
N GLU A 74 14.32 -1.62 -11.20
CA GLU A 74 13.33 -1.49 -10.13
C GLU A 74 13.79 -0.54 -9.01
N GLU A 75 15.09 -0.42 -8.79
CA GLU A 75 15.65 0.51 -7.81
C GLU A 75 15.30 1.96 -8.18
N LEU A 76 15.45 2.35 -9.45
CA LEU A 76 15.10 3.68 -9.92
C LEU A 76 13.58 3.95 -9.82
N LEU A 77 12.76 2.91 -10.07
CA LEU A 77 11.31 2.99 -9.86
C LEU A 77 11.00 3.32 -8.40
N PHE A 78 11.58 2.59 -7.46
CA PHE A 78 11.33 2.82 -6.03
C PHE A 78 11.90 4.16 -5.54
N GLU A 79 13.09 4.58 -5.99
CA GLU A 79 13.64 5.89 -5.67
C GLU A 79 12.73 7.03 -6.14
N THR A 80 12.20 6.93 -7.36
CA THR A 80 11.26 7.92 -7.91
C THR A 80 9.99 8.02 -7.05
N ILE A 81 9.45 6.87 -6.63
CA ILE A 81 8.26 6.82 -5.77
C ILE A 81 8.56 7.43 -4.40
N LEU A 82 9.67 7.08 -3.77
CA LEU A 82 10.05 7.59 -2.46
C LEU A 82 10.26 9.10 -2.47
N LYS A 83 10.97 9.63 -3.46
CA LYS A 83 11.19 11.07 -3.60
C LYS A 83 9.85 11.83 -3.67
N ARG A 84 8.93 11.35 -4.51
CA ARG A 84 7.61 11.99 -4.62
C ARG A 84 6.81 11.90 -3.33
N TYR A 85 6.90 10.78 -2.64
CA TYR A 85 6.25 10.59 -1.34
C TYR A 85 6.80 11.55 -0.27
N ASP A 86 8.13 11.74 -0.21
CA ASP A 86 8.77 12.67 0.73
C ASP A 86 8.32 14.13 0.48
N GLU A 87 8.15 14.53 -0.80
CA GLU A 87 7.59 15.83 -1.17
C GLU A 87 6.16 16.00 -0.62
N LEU A 88 5.31 14.98 -0.76
CA LEU A 88 3.95 14.99 -0.23
C LEU A 88 3.94 15.05 1.30
N GLN A 89 4.85 14.32 1.93
CA GLN A 89 5.01 14.34 3.37
C GLN A 89 5.38 15.72 3.92
N SER A 90 6.11 16.53 3.18
CA SER A 90 6.49 17.88 3.60
C SER A 90 5.36 18.89 3.52
N THR A 91 4.32 18.61 2.75
CA THR A 91 3.25 19.57 2.42
C THR A 91 1.87 19.19 2.95
N HIS A 92 1.69 17.95 3.43
CA HIS A 92 0.41 17.42 3.88
C HIS A 92 0.51 16.83 5.29
N ASP A 93 -0.61 16.85 6.01
CA ASP A 93 -0.71 16.32 7.38
C ASP A 93 -0.86 14.80 7.41
N PHE A 94 -1.51 14.25 6.37
CA PHE A 94 -1.78 12.82 6.23
C PHE A 94 -1.70 12.38 4.77
N VAL A 95 -1.18 11.16 4.51
CA VAL A 95 -1.15 10.57 3.16
C VAL A 95 -1.93 9.25 3.15
N ILE A 96 -2.95 9.17 2.31
CA ILE A 96 -3.63 7.93 1.98
C ILE A 96 -2.98 7.36 0.72
N ASN A 97 -2.25 6.25 0.88
CA ASN A 97 -1.66 5.56 -0.25
C ASN A 97 -2.67 4.58 -0.84
N LEU A 98 -2.90 4.70 -2.13
CA LEU A 98 -3.84 3.87 -2.87
C LEU A 98 -3.10 2.67 -3.46
N GLY A 99 -3.44 1.50 -2.96
CA GLY A 99 -2.89 0.25 -3.45
C GLY A 99 -3.45 -0.20 -4.80
N TYR A 100 -3.02 -1.36 -5.23
CA TYR A 100 -3.34 -1.94 -6.53
C TYR A 100 -4.11 -3.23 -6.38
N ALA A 101 -5.14 -3.40 -7.22
CA ALA A 101 -5.83 -4.68 -7.32
C ALA A 101 -4.87 -5.80 -7.77
N PRO A 102 -5.14 -7.07 -7.42
CA PRO A 102 -4.30 -8.21 -7.83
C PRO A 102 -4.12 -8.34 -9.34
N LYS A 103 -5.12 -7.91 -10.12
CA LYS A 103 -5.07 -7.92 -11.60
C LYS A 103 -4.09 -6.90 -12.20
N PHE A 104 -3.61 -5.95 -11.41
CA PHE A 104 -2.63 -4.99 -11.90
C PHE A 104 -1.28 -5.71 -12.11
N PHE A 105 -0.83 -5.78 -13.35
CA PHE A 105 0.32 -6.61 -13.76
C PHE A 105 1.58 -6.38 -12.92
N LEU A 106 1.96 -5.12 -12.69
CA LEU A 106 3.13 -4.80 -11.86
C LEU A 106 2.97 -5.26 -10.40
N ASN A 107 1.74 -5.25 -9.87
CA ASN A 107 1.49 -5.76 -8.53
C ASN A 107 1.64 -7.28 -8.46
N ALA A 108 1.20 -7.99 -9.50
CA ALA A 108 1.38 -9.45 -9.59
C ALA A 108 2.86 -9.86 -9.64
N LEU A 109 3.69 -9.08 -10.34
CA LEU A 109 5.13 -9.35 -10.46
C LEU A 109 5.93 -8.99 -9.20
N LEU A 110 5.68 -7.80 -8.64
CA LEU A 110 6.53 -7.20 -7.62
C LEU A 110 5.92 -7.21 -6.22
N ASP A 111 4.63 -7.63 -6.07
CA ASP A 111 3.90 -7.49 -4.80
C ASP A 111 3.97 -6.05 -4.26
N LEU A 112 3.66 -5.09 -5.14
CA LEU A 112 3.81 -3.65 -4.88
C LEU A 112 3.12 -3.21 -3.59
N ASN A 113 1.96 -3.78 -3.27
CA ASN A 113 1.20 -3.39 -2.08
C ASN A 113 2.00 -3.61 -0.81
N THR A 114 2.64 -4.76 -0.66
CA THR A 114 3.41 -5.05 0.56
C THR A 114 4.79 -4.40 0.54
N ILE A 115 5.45 -4.36 -0.61
CA ILE A 115 6.77 -3.73 -0.74
C ILE A 115 6.67 -2.23 -0.47
N LEU A 116 5.76 -1.52 -1.14
CA LEU A 116 5.63 -0.07 -0.98
C LEU A 116 5.11 0.31 0.41
N ALA A 117 4.11 -0.41 0.93
CA ALA A 117 3.63 -0.17 2.29
C ALA A 117 4.77 -0.29 3.32
N LYS A 118 5.65 -1.29 3.17
CA LYS A 118 6.83 -1.48 4.03
C LYS A 118 7.84 -0.34 3.88
N HIS A 119 8.13 0.09 2.66
CA HIS A 119 9.11 1.16 2.40
C HIS A 119 8.61 2.54 2.81
N LEU A 120 7.33 2.81 2.60
CA LEU A 120 6.69 4.06 3.01
C LEU A 120 6.31 4.07 4.50
N ASN A 121 6.57 2.97 5.21
CA ASN A 121 6.19 2.78 6.62
C ASN A 121 4.70 3.10 6.87
N ALA A 122 3.86 2.69 5.92
CA ALA A 122 2.43 2.90 5.93
C ALA A 122 1.71 1.62 6.35
N PRO A 123 1.00 1.59 7.49
CA PRO A 123 0.25 0.42 7.91
C PRO A 123 -0.86 0.11 6.89
N ILE A 124 -1.06 -1.20 6.63
CA ILE A 124 -2.03 -1.65 5.63
C ILE A 124 -3.44 -1.72 6.21
N VAL A 125 -4.37 -1.12 5.49
CA VAL A 125 -5.81 -1.36 5.58
C VAL A 125 -6.19 -2.30 4.44
N ALA A 126 -6.45 -3.58 4.74
CA ALA A 126 -6.90 -4.54 3.73
C ALA A 126 -8.40 -4.41 3.50
N VAL A 127 -8.85 -4.42 2.25
CA VAL A 127 -10.26 -4.24 1.91
C VAL A 127 -10.72 -5.30 0.92
N ALA A 128 -11.80 -6.01 1.26
CA ALA A 128 -12.41 -7.02 0.42
C ALA A 128 -13.93 -6.91 0.40
N GLN A 129 -14.56 -7.47 -0.65
CA GLN A 129 -16.01 -7.53 -0.79
C GLN A 129 -16.54 -8.91 -1.19
N THR A 130 -15.71 -9.74 -1.82
CA THR A 130 -16.16 -11.02 -2.37
C THR A 130 -16.37 -12.07 -1.27
N SER A 131 -15.38 -12.24 -0.40
CA SER A 131 -15.50 -13.19 0.73
C SER A 131 -14.62 -12.81 1.91
N LEU A 132 -15.05 -13.26 3.08
CA LEU A 132 -14.29 -13.09 4.32
C LEU A 132 -13.01 -13.93 4.30
N GLU A 133 -13.04 -15.11 3.66
CA GLU A 133 -11.87 -15.99 3.48
C GLU A 133 -10.78 -15.30 2.66
N TYR A 134 -11.16 -14.54 1.64
CA TYR A 134 -10.20 -13.74 0.88
C TYR A 134 -9.53 -12.68 1.76
N LEU A 135 -10.29 -11.97 2.59
CA LEU A 135 -9.75 -11.00 3.55
C LEU A 135 -8.82 -11.67 4.58
N LYS A 136 -9.18 -12.88 5.07
CA LYS A 136 -8.31 -13.69 5.95
C LYS A 136 -7.00 -14.07 5.26
N ALA A 137 -7.06 -14.43 3.98
CA ALA A 137 -5.87 -14.75 3.17
C ALA A 137 -4.98 -13.52 2.97
N MET A 138 -5.57 -12.34 2.65
CA MET A 138 -4.82 -11.08 2.56
C MET A 138 -4.13 -10.75 3.88
N HIS A 139 -4.83 -10.83 4.99
CA HIS A 139 -4.25 -10.60 6.33
C HIS A 139 -3.06 -11.53 6.60
N SER A 140 -3.22 -12.84 6.34
CA SER A 140 -2.15 -13.81 6.52
C SER A 140 -0.94 -13.52 5.62
N HIS A 141 -1.17 -13.07 4.38
CA HIS A 141 -0.12 -12.67 3.44
C HIS A 141 0.66 -11.46 3.95
N ILE A 142 -0.05 -10.41 4.40
CA ILE A 142 0.55 -9.18 4.94
C ILE A 142 1.43 -9.50 6.15
N LEU A 143 0.93 -10.32 7.08
CA LEU A 143 1.71 -10.72 8.27
C LEU A 143 2.98 -11.48 7.91
N LYS A 144 2.92 -12.41 6.93
CA LYS A 144 4.11 -13.15 6.44
C LYS A 144 5.16 -12.23 5.83
N LYS A 145 4.77 -11.07 5.31
CA LYS A 145 5.69 -10.06 4.75
C LYS A 145 6.22 -9.08 5.80
N GLU A 146 5.80 -9.23 7.06
CA GLU A 146 6.20 -8.36 8.17
C GLU A 146 5.87 -6.88 7.90
N VAL A 147 4.74 -6.62 7.24
CA VAL A 147 4.22 -5.26 7.02
C VAL A 147 3.25 -4.93 8.14
N PRO A 148 3.29 -3.71 8.69
CA PRO A 148 2.34 -3.29 9.70
C PRO A 148 0.90 -3.38 9.15
N PHE A 149 0.04 -4.09 9.87
CA PHE A 149 -1.36 -4.25 9.55
C PHE A 149 -2.19 -3.39 10.50
N ALA A 150 -3.07 -2.55 9.94
CA ALA A 150 -3.96 -1.71 10.72
C ALA A 150 -5.29 -2.41 10.98
N VAL A 151 -5.97 -2.79 9.92
CA VAL A 151 -7.35 -3.29 9.99
C VAL A 151 -7.77 -3.98 8.70
N GLY A 152 -8.70 -4.94 8.80
CA GLY A 152 -9.45 -5.48 7.69
C GLY A 152 -10.83 -4.81 7.59
N LEU A 153 -11.22 -4.42 6.39
CA LEU A 153 -12.54 -3.89 6.08
C LEU A 153 -13.25 -4.84 5.11
N PHE A 154 -14.45 -5.27 5.46
CA PHE A 154 -15.26 -6.13 4.61
C PHE A 154 -16.50 -5.39 4.13
N ALA A 155 -16.64 -5.24 2.81
CA ALA A 155 -17.74 -4.54 2.17
C ALA A 155 -18.94 -5.45 1.84
N GLY A 156 -18.98 -6.66 2.41
CA GLY A 156 -20.08 -7.62 2.31
C GLY A 156 -20.83 -7.80 3.62
N GLU A 157 -21.90 -8.58 3.58
CA GLU A 157 -22.62 -9.01 4.77
C GLU A 157 -21.88 -10.18 5.43
N THR A 158 -21.68 -10.12 6.74
CA THR A 158 -21.13 -11.24 7.51
C THR A 158 -21.65 -11.27 8.92
N LEU A 159 -21.92 -12.47 9.42
CA LEU A 159 -22.25 -12.72 10.82
C LEU A 159 -20.98 -12.95 11.67
N GLU A 160 -19.86 -13.29 11.02
CA GLU A 160 -18.58 -13.51 11.68
C GLU A 160 -17.81 -12.21 11.80
N LYS A 161 -17.30 -11.92 13.00
CA LYS A 161 -16.37 -10.79 13.24
C LYS A 161 -15.02 -11.33 13.72
N PRO A 162 -14.13 -11.75 12.84
CA PRO A 162 -12.77 -12.11 13.27
C PRO A 162 -12.06 -10.89 13.89
N HIS A 163 -11.14 -11.12 14.81
CA HIS A 163 -10.50 -10.09 15.63
C HIS A 163 -9.76 -8.98 14.87
N PHE A 164 -9.39 -9.23 13.61
CA PHE A 164 -8.75 -8.24 12.74
C PHE A 164 -9.77 -7.44 11.89
N LEU A 165 -11.04 -7.83 11.91
CA LEU A 165 -12.13 -7.17 11.21
C LEU A 165 -12.77 -6.15 12.15
N SER A 166 -12.57 -4.87 11.93
CA SER A 166 -13.16 -3.87 12.80
C SER A 166 -14.44 -3.24 12.27
N ALA A 167 -14.81 -3.44 11.01
CA ALA A 167 -16.10 -2.96 10.50
C ALA A 167 -16.57 -3.67 9.23
N SER A 168 -17.90 -3.79 9.09
CA SER A 168 -18.55 -3.96 7.80
C SER A 168 -18.59 -2.58 7.12
N LEU A 169 -18.05 -2.49 5.93
CA LEU A 169 -18.12 -1.29 5.11
C LEU A 169 -19.49 -1.25 4.44
N CYS A 170 -20.38 -0.39 4.92
CA CYS A 170 -21.66 -0.19 4.25
C CYS A 170 -21.44 0.63 2.97
N LYS A 171 -21.65 0.01 1.79
CA LYS A 171 -21.50 0.66 0.48
C LYS A 171 -22.35 1.93 0.34
N GLN A 172 -23.52 1.98 1.00
CA GLN A 172 -24.46 3.09 0.90
C GLN A 172 -24.10 4.28 1.78
N GLN A 173 -23.54 4.06 2.97
CA GLN A 173 -23.32 5.12 3.96
C GLN A 173 -21.86 5.55 4.05
N CYS A 174 -20.91 4.74 3.60
CA CYS A 174 -19.46 5.00 3.70
C CYS A 174 -19.04 5.44 5.12
N GLU A 175 -19.62 4.85 6.16
CA GLU A 175 -19.33 5.18 7.54
C GLU A 175 -18.43 4.11 8.17
N LEU A 176 -17.38 4.57 8.81
CA LEU A 176 -16.50 3.74 9.62
C LEU A 176 -16.78 3.99 11.09
N GLU A 177 -16.82 2.92 11.88
CA GLU A 177 -16.92 3.04 13.33
C GLU A 177 -15.70 3.80 13.90
N ALA A 178 -15.91 4.60 14.93
CA ALA A 178 -14.83 5.37 15.57
C ALA A 178 -13.66 4.49 16.03
N SER A 179 -13.93 3.26 16.47
CA SER A 179 -12.97 2.24 16.86
C SER A 179 -11.98 1.88 15.73
N VAL A 180 -12.45 1.85 14.47
CA VAL A 180 -11.61 1.58 13.29
C VAL A 180 -10.62 2.70 13.08
N ILE A 181 -11.10 3.93 13.19
CA ILE A 181 -10.28 5.13 13.00
C ILE A 181 -9.20 5.20 14.08
N GLU A 182 -9.57 4.92 15.31
CA GLU A 182 -8.65 4.82 16.45
C GLU A 182 -7.57 3.76 16.20
N SER A 183 -7.95 2.58 15.72
CA SER A 183 -7.01 1.51 15.41
C SER A 183 -6.02 1.90 14.32
N VAL A 184 -6.48 2.59 13.26
CA VAL A 184 -5.61 3.10 12.19
C VAL A 184 -4.64 4.16 12.69
N LEU A 185 -5.09 5.03 13.61
CA LEU A 185 -4.31 6.15 14.12
C LEU A 185 -3.35 5.77 15.26
N GLN A 186 -3.63 4.70 16.02
CA GLN A 186 -2.81 4.26 17.16
C GLN A 186 -1.59 3.44 16.75
N ILE A 187 -1.51 2.97 15.51
CA ILE A 187 -0.35 2.22 15.03
C ILE A 187 0.85 3.15 14.97
N LYS A 188 1.69 3.08 16.00
CA LYS A 188 3.00 3.74 16.00
C LYS A 188 3.88 3.03 14.97
N SER A 189 4.00 3.63 13.80
CA SER A 189 4.96 3.20 12.80
C SER A 189 6.38 3.26 13.39
N LYS A 190 7.14 2.17 13.30
CA LYS A 190 8.58 2.19 13.57
C LYS A 190 9.20 3.06 12.47
N ILE A 191 9.68 4.24 12.83
CA ILE A 191 10.32 5.17 11.90
C ILE A 191 11.57 4.50 11.34
N ILE A 192 11.49 4.01 10.12
CA ILE A 192 12.66 3.65 9.32
C ILE A 192 13.02 4.93 8.57
N THR A 193 14.09 5.58 8.99
CA THR A 193 14.55 6.80 8.30
C THR A 193 14.93 6.46 6.84
N PRO A 194 14.74 7.39 5.88
CA PRO A 194 15.14 7.21 4.49
C PRO A 194 16.60 6.75 4.31
N LEU A 195 17.50 7.22 5.17
CA LEU A 195 18.91 6.80 5.21
C LEU A 195 19.10 5.31 5.59
N ALA A 196 18.25 4.76 6.45
CA ALA A 196 18.31 3.34 6.80
C ALA A 196 17.82 2.46 5.63
N PHE A 197 16.92 2.99 4.81
CA PHE A 197 16.43 2.35 3.60
C PHE A 197 17.49 2.31 2.50
N GLN A 198 18.14 3.44 2.18
CA GLN A 198 19.24 3.50 1.23
C GLN A 198 20.35 2.50 1.59
N ARG A 199 20.76 2.44 2.87
CA ARG A 199 21.71 1.45 3.37
C ARG A 199 21.22 0.00 3.25
N SER A 200 19.92 -0.25 3.35
CA SER A 200 19.33 -1.57 3.17
C SER A 200 19.36 -2.00 1.70
N LEU A 201 19.07 -1.09 0.76
CA LEU A 201 19.18 -1.34 -0.69
C LEU A 201 20.64 -1.61 -1.09
N GLU A 202 21.57 -0.78 -0.64
CA GLU A 202 23.01 -0.97 -0.91
C GLU A 202 23.51 -2.32 -0.36
N LYS A 203 23.08 -2.75 0.82
CA LYS A 203 23.43 -4.06 1.35
C LYS A 203 22.86 -5.20 0.52
N LYS A 204 21.60 -5.10 0.04
CA LYS A 204 20.96 -6.10 -0.82
C LYS A 204 21.60 -6.15 -2.20
N ALA A 205 21.92 -5.00 -2.81
CA ALA A 205 22.63 -4.92 -4.08
C ALA A 205 24.03 -5.56 -3.97
N LYS A 206 24.81 -5.21 -2.94
CA LYS A 206 26.12 -5.82 -2.67
C LYS A 206 26.04 -7.32 -2.41
N SER A 207 24.99 -7.83 -1.76
CA SER A 207 24.81 -9.25 -1.52
C SER A 207 24.40 -10.03 -2.79
N ARG A 208 23.61 -9.42 -3.68
CA ARG A 208 23.26 -9.98 -4.99
C ARG A 208 24.46 -10.02 -5.92
N LEU A 209 25.22 -8.91 -6.02
CA LEU A 209 26.46 -8.85 -6.80
C LEU A 209 27.47 -9.93 -6.32
N LYS A 210 27.64 -10.12 -5.02
CA LYS A 210 28.50 -11.22 -4.51
C LYS A 210 28.02 -12.61 -4.94
N LYS A 211 26.71 -12.87 -4.98
CA LYS A 211 26.15 -14.14 -5.46
C LYS A 211 26.37 -14.37 -6.97
N TRP A 212 26.38 -13.31 -7.76
CA TRP A 212 26.57 -13.37 -9.21
C TRP A 212 28.05 -13.51 -9.60
N PHE A 213 28.94 -12.76 -8.93
CA PHE A 213 30.36 -12.71 -9.28
C PHE A 213 31.23 -13.78 -8.58
N TYR A 214 30.72 -14.41 -7.52
CA TYR A 214 31.41 -15.52 -6.85
C TYR A 214 30.47 -16.72 -6.68
N PRO A 215 30.20 -17.49 -7.77
CA PRO A 215 29.61 -18.83 -7.58
C PRO A 215 30.59 -19.64 -6.74
N ARG A 216 30.16 -20.17 -5.61
CA ARG A 216 30.95 -21.07 -4.80
C ARG A 216 31.40 -22.22 -5.69
N ALA A 217 32.65 -22.21 -6.15
CA ALA A 217 33.30 -23.36 -6.71
C ALA A 217 33.34 -24.43 -5.61
N LYS A 218 32.42 -25.41 -5.69
CA LYS A 218 32.59 -26.66 -4.95
C LYS A 218 33.72 -27.39 -5.62
N MET A 219 34.94 -27.16 -5.17
CA MET A 219 36.02 -28.13 -5.39
C MET A 219 35.66 -29.38 -4.59
N LYS A 220 35.17 -30.41 -5.29
CA LYS A 220 35.21 -31.76 -4.78
C LYS A 220 36.70 -32.18 -4.90
N GLY A 221 37.38 -32.34 -3.76
CA GLY A 221 38.63 -32.98 -3.70
C GLY A 221 38.47 -34.47 -4.05
N PHE A 222 39.35 -34.96 -4.86
CA PHE A 222 39.64 -36.38 -5.02
C PHE A 222 40.44 -36.87 -3.80
#